data_702e83f2df6fd4a4c59c799c92817a6c
#
_entry.id   702e83f2df6fd4a4c59c799c92817a6c
#
_cell.length_a   1.000
_cell.length_b   1.000
_cell.length_c   1.000
_cell.angle_alpha   90.00
_cell.angle_beta   90.00
_cell.angle_gamma   90.00
#
_symmetry.space_group_name_H-M   'P 1'
#
loop_
_entity.id
_entity.type
_entity.pdbx_description
1 polymer ?
#
loop_
_entity_poly.entity_id
_entity_poly.type
_entity_poly.pdbx_seq_one_letter_code
_entity_poly.pdbx_strand_id
1 'polypeptide(L)'
;MKSPLQEIPGVGPRTAAVMERLDIRQVSDLRGRDPEELYRLECVLKDFQEDRCALYVWRAAVYYAEHEIRDPEKLKWWYWKDKAYPEGEIE
;
A
#
# COMPACT_ATOMS: atom_id res chain seq x y z
N MET A 1 -14.67 14.05 6.55
CA MET A 1 -14.65 13.61 5.15
C MET A 1 -13.66 12.47 4.97
N LYS A 2 -14.04 11.47 4.20
CA LYS A 2 -13.12 10.37 3.93
C LYS A 2 -12.03 10.80 2.96
N SER A 3 -10.80 10.36 3.20
CA SER A 3 -9.73 10.53 2.25
C SER A 3 -10.02 9.74 0.98
N PRO A 4 -9.66 10.27 -0.22
CA PRO A 4 -9.78 9.48 -1.45
C PRO A 4 -9.01 8.15 -1.37
N LEU A 5 -8.00 8.08 -0.54
CA LEU A 5 -7.21 6.85 -0.35
C LEU A 5 -8.03 5.72 0.25
N GLN A 6 -9.10 6.03 0.96
CA GLN A 6 -9.95 5.01 1.59
C GLN A 6 -10.80 4.22 0.60
N GLU A 7 -10.82 4.60 -0.69
CA GLU A 7 -11.44 3.77 -1.70
C GLU A 7 -10.62 2.50 -1.96
N ILE A 8 -9.34 2.50 -1.60
CA ILE A 8 -8.47 1.34 -1.76
C ILE A 8 -8.87 0.28 -0.73
N PRO A 9 -9.20 -0.95 -1.15
CA PRO A 9 -9.51 -2.01 -0.20
C PRO A 9 -8.36 -2.22 0.80
N GLY A 10 -8.69 -2.31 2.07
CA GLY A 10 -7.70 -2.48 3.13
C GLY A 10 -7.13 -1.18 3.68
N VAL A 11 -7.44 -0.04 3.07
CA VAL A 11 -6.98 1.26 3.57
C VAL A 11 -8.09 1.90 4.39
N GLY A 12 -7.89 1.93 5.69
CA GLY A 12 -8.79 2.63 6.62
C GLY A 12 -8.27 4.02 6.96
N PRO A 13 -8.94 4.71 7.90
CA PRO A 13 -8.54 6.08 8.28
C PRO A 13 -7.10 6.18 8.77
N ARG A 14 -6.63 5.19 9.52
CA ARG A 14 -5.27 5.20 10.06
C ARG A 14 -4.22 5.09 8.95
N THR A 15 -4.43 4.15 8.03
CA THR A 15 -3.52 3.97 6.91
C THR A 15 -3.53 5.19 6.00
N ALA A 16 -4.71 5.73 5.73
CA ALA A 16 -4.82 6.96 4.94
C ALA A 16 -4.06 8.11 5.59
N ALA A 17 -4.14 8.24 6.91
CA ALA A 17 -3.40 9.29 7.62
C ALA A 17 -1.89 9.13 7.48
N VAL A 18 -1.40 7.89 7.56
CA VAL A 18 0.03 7.60 7.33
C VAL A 18 0.43 7.98 5.91
N MET A 19 -0.37 7.62 4.93
CA MET A 19 -0.09 7.97 3.53
C MET A 19 0.00 9.47 3.35
N GLU A 20 -0.92 10.23 3.95
CA GLU A 20 -0.92 11.68 3.85
C GLU A 20 0.33 12.30 4.46
N ARG A 21 0.85 11.72 5.52
CA ARG A 21 2.11 12.16 6.13
C ARG A 21 3.31 11.87 5.25
N LEU A 22 3.18 10.97 4.30
CA LEU A 22 4.23 10.67 3.31
C LEU A 22 3.97 11.38 1.99
N ASP A 23 3.11 12.41 1.99
CA ASP A 23 2.73 13.21 0.81
C ASP A 23 1.96 12.41 -0.24
N ILE A 24 1.32 11.34 0.17
CA ILE A 24 0.42 10.58 -0.69
C ILE A 24 -0.99 10.99 -0.29
N ARG A 25 -1.65 11.79 -1.14
CA ARG A 25 -2.94 12.40 -0.83
C ARG A 25 -4.08 11.87 -1.69
N GLN A 26 -3.73 11.20 -2.79
CA GLN A 26 -4.70 10.62 -3.71
C GLN A 26 -4.11 9.36 -4.32
N VAL A 27 -4.99 8.54 -4.90
CA VAL A 27 -4.59 7.24 -5.45
C VAL A 27 -3.47 7.36 -6.46
N SER A 28 -3.55 8.37 -7.34
CA SER A 28 -2.53 8.54 -8.39
C SER A 28 -1.13 8.81 -7.83
N ASP A 29 -1.02 9.27 -6.59
CA ASP A 29 0.28 9.51 -5.96
C ASP A 29 1.01 8.20 -5.65
N LEU A 30 0.31 7.07 -5.67
CA LEU A 30 0.93 5.75 -5.46
C LEU A 30 1.52 5.17 -6.73
N ARG A 31 1.16 5.71 -7.88
CA ARG A 31 1.66 5.18 -9.16
C ARG A 31 3.16 5.36 -9.27
N GLY A 32 3.84 4.30 -9.66
CA GLY A 32 5.29 4.33 -9.80
C GLY A 32 6.06 4.25 -8.51
N ARG A 33 5.38 4.10 -7.36
CA ARG A 33 6.06 4.00 -6.07
C ARG A 33 6.42 2.55 -5.76
N ASP A 34 7.52 2.38 -5.06
CA ASP A 34 7.99 1.07 -4.63
C ASP A 34 7.39 0.74 -3.26
N PRO A 35 6.58 -0.32 -3.14
CA PRO A 35 5.98 -0.68 -1.85
C PRO A 35 7.01 -0.92 -0.75
N GLU A 36 8.17 -1.47 -1.07
CA GLU A 36 9.23 -1.67 -0.09
C GLU A 36 9.74 -0.36 0.48
N GLU A 37 9.93 0.63 -0.39
CA GLU A 37 10.33 1.96 0.03
C GLU A 37 9.28 2.60 0.93
N LEU A 38 8.01 2.49 0.52
CA LEU A 38 6.91 3.07 1.30
C LEU A 38 6.82 2.42 2.69
N TYR A 39 7.02 1.12 2.76
CA TYR A 39 7.06 0.42 4.04
C TYR A 39 8.19 0.94 4.93
N ARG A 40 9.39 1.12 4.36
CA ARG A 40 10.52 1.67 5.12
C ARG A 40 10.24 3.08 5.61
N LEU A 41 9.62 3.91 4.77
CA LEU A 41 9.26 5.27 5.16
C LEU A 41 8.25 5.27 6.30
N GLU A 42 7.29 4.35 6.28
CA GLU A 42 6.34 4.21 7.37
C GLU A 42 7.04 3.84 8.67
N CYS A 43 7.98 2.90 8.61
CA CYS A 43 8.74 2.50 9.79
C CYS A 43 9.54 3.67 10.38
N VAL A 44 10.15 4.48 9.52
CA VAL A 44 10.89 5.67 9.96
C VAL A 44 9.93 6.68 10.59
N LEU A 45 8.78 6.90 9.97
CA LEU A 45 7.78 7.83 10.45
C LEU A 45 7.30 7.49 11.84
N LYS A 46 7.12 6.20 12.12
CA LYS A 46 6.62 5.70 13.39
C LYS A 46 7.72 5.39 14.40
N ASP A 47 8.98 5.48 13.98
CA ASP A 47 10.15 5.23 14.81
C ASP A 47 10.18 3.81 15.38
N PHE A 48 9.64 2.85 14.65
CA PHE A 48 9.77 1.43 14.97
C PHE A 48 9.45 0.60 13.72
N GLN A 49 9.87 -0.66 13.73
CA GLN A 49 9.60 -1.55 12.60
C GLN A 49 8.16 -2.04 12.67
N GLU A 50 7.36 -1.66 11.67
CA GLU A 50 5.98 -2.10 11.54
C GLU A 50 5.91 -3.60 11.22
N ASP A 51 4.75 -4.20 11.51
CA ASP A 51 4.46 -5.56 11.09
C ASP A 51 4.53 -5.67 9.57
N ARG A 52 5.01 -6.81 9.08
CA ARG A 52 5.12 -7.02 7.64
C ARG A 52 3.76 -6.96 6.92
N CYS A 53 2.67 -7.12 7.63
CA CYS A 53 1.33 -6.92 7.05
C CYS A 53 1.17 -5.53 6.45
N ALA A 54 1.83 -4.52 7.03
CA ALA A 54 1.82 -3.18 6.47
C ALA A 54 2.45 -3.15 5.07
N LEU A 55 3.53 -3.90 4.86
CA LEU A 55 4.15 -4.02 3.55
C LEU A 55 3.18 -4.63 2.53
N TYR A 56 2.44 -5.65 2.93
CA TYR A 56 1.48 -6.29 2.04
C TYR A 56 0.34 -5.33 1.65
N VAL A 57 -0.09 -4.50 2.60
CA VAL A 57 -1.07 -3.45 2.31
C VAL A 57 -0.51 -2.45 1.30
N TRP A 58 0.76 -2.06 1.45
CA TRP A 58 1.41 -1.16 0.48
C TRP A 58 1.45 -1.77 -0.92
N ARG A 59 1.77 -3.06 -1.02
CA ARG A 59 1.79 -3.76 -2.31
C ARG A 59 0.40 -3.74 -2.95
N ALA A 60 -0.64 -4.05 -2.18
CA ALA A 60 -2.01 -4.01 -2.69
C ALA A 60 -2.43 -2.60 -3.10
N ALA A 61 -2.01 -1.59 -2.34
CA ALA A 61 -2.35 -0.20 -2.63
C ALA A 61 -1.71 0.28 -3.94
N VAL A 62 -0.44 -0.04 -4.16
CA VAL A 62 0.24 0.34 -5.41
C VAL A 62 -0.37 -0.41 -6.59
N TYR A 63 -0.68 -1.70 -6.42
CA TYR A 63 -1.38 -2.46 -7.45
C TYR A 63 -2.70 -1.77 -7.82
N TYR A 64 -3.49 -1.39 -6.82
CA TYR A 64 -4.77 -0.72 -7.04
C TYR A 64 -4.59 0.55 -7.85
N ALA A 65 -3.57 1.34 -7.50
CA ALA A 65 -3.33 2.63 -8.14
C ALA A 65 -2.89 2.49 -9.59
N GLU A 66 -2.18 1.41 -9.93
CA GLU A 66 -1.59 1.25 -11.25
C GLU A 66 -2.48 0.48 -12.23
N HIS A 67 -3.61 -0.06 -11.78
CA HIS A 67 -4.50 -0.85 -12.63
C HIS A 67 -5.93 -0.35 -12.53
N GLU A 68 -6.55 -0.10 -13.66
CA GLU A 68 -7.98 0.26 -13.70
C GLU A 68 -8.85 -1.00 -13.62
N ILE A 69 -8.43 -2.05 -14.31
CA ILE A 69 -9.11 -3.36 -14.27
C ILE A 69 -8.33 -4.21 -13.27
N ARG A 70 -8.99 -4.54 -12.18
CA ARG A 70 -8.32 -5.17 -11.04
C ARG A 70 -8.89 -6.56 -10.77
N ASP A 71 -7.96 -7.51 -10.51
CA ASP A 71 -8.34 -8.84 -10.05
C ASP A 71 -8.78 -8.72 -8.58
N PRO A 72 -10.01 -9.15 -8.23
CA PRO A 72 -10.47 -9.06 -6.84
C PRO A 72 -9.56 -9.77 -5.84
N GLU A 73 -8.91 -10.85 -6.24
CA GLU A 73 -8.00 -11.56 -5.35
C GLU A 73 -6.77 -10.72 -5.02
N LYS A 74 -6.32 -9.90 -5.96
CA LYS A 74 -5.14 -9.05 -5.77
C LYS A 74 -5.45 -7.80 -4.96
N LEU A 75 -6.70 -7.55 -4.65
CA LEU A 75 -7.10 -6.45 -3.76
C LEU A 75 -7.01 -6.83 -2.30
N LYS A 76 -6.87 -8.11 -2.02
CA LYS A 76 -6.70 -8.60 -0.66
C LYS A 76 -5.24 -8.46 -0.27
N TRP A 77 -4.97 -7.78 0.85
CA TRP A 77 -3.58 -7.52 1.23
C TRP A 77 -2.79 -8.83 1.45
N TRP A 78 -3.44 -9.90 1.93
CA TRP A 78 -2.78 -11.17 2.18
C TRP A 78 -2.39 -11.92 0.90
N TYR A 79 -2.96 -11.54 -0.25
CA TYR A 79 -2.51 -12.08 -1.53
C TYR A 79 -1.01 -11.78 -1.73
N TRP A 80 -0.56 -10.62 -1.22
CA TRP A 80 0.81 -10.13 -1.43
C TRP A 80 1.79 -10.63 -0.38
N LYS A 81 1.36 -11.51 0.51
CA LYS A 81 2.20 -12.02 1.58
C LYS A 81 3.46 -12.69 1.06
N ASP A 82 3.33 -13.48 -0.01
CA ASP A 82 4.44 -14.22 -0.59
C ASP A 82 4.79 -13.75 -2.00
N LYS A 83 4.42 -12.53 -2.35
CA LYS A 83 4.62 -11.98 -3.69
C LYS A 83 5.09 -10.55 -3.62
N ALA A 84 6.09 -10.23 -4.43
CA ALA A 84 6.54 -8.85 -4.56
C ALA A 84 5.63 -8.07 -5.51
N TYR A 85 5.71 -6.77 -5.47
CA TYR A 85 5.06 -5.94 -6.47
C TYR A 85 6.14 -5.12 -7.20
N PRO A 86 6.22 -5.17 -8.54
CA PRO A 86 5.41 -5.98 -9.46
C PRO A 86 5.50 -7.48 -9.17
N GLU A 87 4.49 -8.23 -9.60
CA GLU A 87 4.39 -9.64 -9.26
C GLU A 87 5.65 -10.43 -9.55
N GLY A 88 6.03 -11.26 -8.59
CA GLY A 88 7.14 -12.17 -8.67
C GLY A 88 7.20 -12.94 -7.37
N GLU A 89 7.93 -14.03 -7.37
CA GLU A 89 8.09 -14.81 -6.15
C GLU A 89 9.08 -14.12 -5.23
N ILE A 90 8.79 -14.15 -3.94
CA ILE A 90 9.71 -13.68 -2.91
C ILE A 90 10.46 -14.89 -2.38
N GLU A 91 11.75 -14.82 -2.45
CA GLU A 91 12.60 -15.86 -1.89
C GLU A 91 12.90 -15.62 -0.42
#